data_7a117f489bd0dfea48cba0a0bf5c863e
#
_entry.id   7a117f489bd0dfea48cba0a0bf5c863e
#
_cell.length_a   1.000
_cell.length_b   1.000
_cell.length_c   1.000
_cell.angle_alpha   90.00
_cell.angle_beta   90.00
_cell.angle_gamma   90.00
#
_symmetry.space_group_name_H-M   'P 1'
#
loop_
_entity.id
_entity.type
_entity.pdbx_description
1 polymer ?
#
loop_
_entity_poly.entity_id
_entity_poly.type
_entity_poly.pdbx_seq_one_letter_code
_entity_poly.pdbx_strand_id
1 'polypeptide(L)'
;MASSGVRHGLTGQVQNMMMKFDSSTNEPIFDFKGKDLIKGETDGSSYPNGGLRGTHCAGGYVVVDTSSPVFLRGDTIFVPSAFVSYYGNALDEKTPLLRANASLQKNGARLLKHLGLDVPEKGGLVTNIGLEQEMFLVPRDQYYRRPDLQFSSRTIIGKNAPRGQEMCDHYMAPLSSATSALACMQEIQEECWKLGIPLKTRHREVAPNQFEFAPLFGSNTTQIDQNLMVMQIIEEVAPRHGLAALLQEKPFNDVNGSGKHNNWSIATTDGVQLLLPKAINAATNNEYAFPVIMAAIVAALDEHGDLLRMAISSPGNDFRLGACEAPPAIVSTYLGEDMTFYLEHFKDGKGSGEYVPGTKTIDLGVSEILPFEVPAEDRNRTSPFPYGGARFEFRAVGSSQNVSMVNTVLNTIAAEKFGEFADRMDAGEDPIEIAKEALNKHWRVIFNGNNYDEEMQEMLTERGVWRIDSGVEAIHRLTAEKNVGLFEKMNVMSKEECESREVVLHDHYTGTVEMEALTLVDMLNQNIIPSVKAAGLGPLSELETAVETIKSAVAEIHAAEDSLSSARLARTLRLETMIEIRELCDAAEEVVPADLWTLATYKELLFLDSHVGPALEEIYDE
;
A
#
# COMPACT_ATOMS: atom_id res chain seq x y z
N MET A 1 41.62 13.30 10.13
CA MET A 1 41.73 11.92 10.69
C MET A 1 40.42 11.15 10.68
N ALA A 2 39.52 11.41 9.75
CA ALA A 2 38.26 10.68 9.62
C ALA A 2 38.27 9.53 8.57
N SER A 3 39.45 9.24 7.98
CA SER A 3 39.55 8.26 6.90
C SER A 3 39.77 6.80 7.34
N SER A 4 40.01 6.53 8.62
CA SER A 4 40.34 5.17 9.05
C SER A 4 39.12 4.35 9.56
N GLY A 5 38.03 4.97 9.90
CA GLY A 5 36.85 4.28 10.46
C GLY A 5 35.97 3.60 9.41
N VAL A 6 35.90 4.14 8.20
CA VAL A 6 35.02 3.63 7.13
C VAL A 6 35.63 2.44 6.37
N ARG A 7 36.96 2.23 6.53
CA ARG A 7 37.67 1.19 5.78
C ARG A 7 37.45 -0.25 6.30
N HIS A 8 36.95 -0.45 7.49
CA HIS A 8 36.93 -1.76 8.11
C HIS A 8 35.66 -2.59 7.87
N GLY A 9 34.64 -2.03 7.26
CA GLY A 9 33.40 -2.76 6.93
C GLY A 9 33.15 -3.02 5.44
N LEU A 10 34.00 -2.50 4.57
CA LEU A 10 33.80 -2.58 3.13
C LEU A 10 34.77 -3.61 2.53
N THR A 11 34.23 -4.51 1.68
CA THR A 11 35.07 -5.46 0.93
C THR A 11 36.07 -4.71 0.05
N GLY A 12 37.22 -5.35 -0.31
CA GLY A 12 38.28 -4.73 -1.10
C GLY A 12 37.82 -4.10 -2.43
N GLN A 13 36.67 -4.48 -2.94
CA GLN A 13 36.07 -3.90 -4.16
C GLN A 13 35.33 -2.59 -3.90
N VAL A 14 34.71 -2.44 -2.73
CA VAL A 14 34.10 -1.16 -2.30
C VAL A 14 35.21 -0.15 -1.97
N GLN A 15 36.38 -0.61 -1.54
CA GLN A 15 37.56 0.26 -1.33
C GLN A 15 38.06 0.91 -2.65
N ASN A 16 37.77 0.30 -3.79
CA ASN A 16 38.07 0.87 -5.11
C ASN A 16 36.96 1.78 -5.67
N MET A 17 35.80 1.82 -5.03
CA MET A 17 34.85 2.90 -5.24
C MET A 17 35.45 4.15 -4.59
N MET A 18 36.19 4.94 -5.38
CA MET A 18 36.91 6.09 -4.90
C MET A 18 35.95 7.06 -4.19
N MET A 19 36.01 7.09 -2.85
CA MET A 19 35.45 8.20 -2.11
C MET A 19 36.22 9.46 -2.52
N LYS A 20 35.59 10.26 -3.34
CA LYS A 20 36.04 11.62 -3.59
C LYS A 20 35.49 12.51 -2.51
N PHE A 21 36.29 13.42 -2.03
CA PHE A 21 35.86 14.44 -1.11
C PHE A 21 35.75 15.76 -1.88
N ASP A 22 34.66 16.47 -1.64
CA ASP A 22 34.57 17.86 -2.08
C ASP A 22 35.65 18.67 -1.37
N SER A 23 36.53 19.31 -2.14
CA SER A 23 37.67 20.05 -1.60
C SER A 23 37.25 21.32 -0.83
N SER A 24 36.01 21.77 -0.98
CA SER A 24 35.48 22.96 -0.32
C SER A 24 34.79 22.67 1.01
N THR A 25 34.09 21.51 1.10
CA THR A 25 33.32 21.12 2.28
C THR A 25 33.94 19.96 3.05
N ASN A 26 34.91 19.27 2.46
CA ASN A 26 35.47 18.02 2.97
C ASN A 26 34.43 16.89 3.17
N GLU A 27 33.32 16.98 2.45
CA GLU A 27 32.28 15.97 2.47
C GLU A 27 32.58 14.86 1.45
N PRO A 28 32.24 13.59 1.75
CA PRO A 28 32.43 12.50 0.84
C PRO A 28 31.47 12.60 -0.36
N ILE A 29 32.03 12.57 -1.58
CA ILE A 29 31.25 12.47 -2.80
C ILE A 29 31.20 11.01 -3.20
N PHE A 30 30.00 10.43 -3.27
CA PHE A 30 29.79 9.07 -3.75
C PHE A 30 29.48 9.09 -5.26
N ASP A 31 30.40 8.54 -6.06
CA ASP A 31 30.21 8.37 -7.52
C ASP A 31 29.87 6.91 -7.81
N PHE A 32 28.58 6.58 -7.83
CA PHE A 32 28.08 5.25 -8.17
C PHE A 32 27.79 5.18 -9.67
N LYS A 33 28.72 4.63 -10.42
CA LYS A 33 28.52 4.31 -11.83
C LYS A 33 27.89 2.93 -11.94
N GLY A 34 26.60 2.79 -12.06
CA GLY A 34 25.80 1.57 -12.06
C GLY A 34 26.31 0.32 -12.82
N LYS A 35 27.58 0.28 -13.18
CA LYS A 35 28.30 -0.88 -13.74
C LYS A 35 29.15 -1.61 -12.71
N ASP A 36 29.46 -0.98 -11.60
CA ASP A 36 30.36 -1.57 -10.61
C ASP A 36 29.50 -2.33 -9.60
N LEU A 37 29.13 -3.53 -10.02
CA LEU A 37 28.50 -4.50 -9.15
C LEU A 37 29.41 -4.77 -7.96
N ILE A 38 28.88 -4.73 -6.78
CA ILE A 38 29.52 -5.32 -5.61
C ILE A 38 29.49 -6.82 -5.86
N LYS A 39 30.58 -7.37 -6.40
CA LYS A 39 30.76 -8.80 -6.50
C LYS A 39 31.00 -9.35 -5.11
N GLY A 40 30.00 -9.94 -4.54
CA GLY A 40 30.08 -10.63 -3.27
C GLY A 40 28.95 -11.63 -3.20
N GLU A 41 29.16 -12.72 -2.49
CA GLU A 41 28.05 -13.57 -2.10
C GLU A 41 27.14 -12.72 -1.21
N THR A 42 25.89 -12.58 -1.61
CA THR A 42 24.87 -12.07 -0.71
C THR A 42 24.72 -13.09 0.40
N ASP A 43 24.97 -12.65 1.61
CA ASP A 43 24.60 -13.42 2.77
C ASP A 43 23.09 -13.69 2.69
N GLY A 44 22.71 -14.98 2.63
CA GLY A 44 21.31 -15.38 2.61
C GLY A 44 20.51 -14.95 3.83
N SER A 45 21.15 -14.34 4.84
CA SER A 45 20.49 -13.70 5.99
C SER A 45 20.04 -12.26 5.76
N SER A 46 20.53 -11.60 4.69
CA SER A 46 20.33 -10.15 4.45
C SER A 46 19.48 -9.89 3.21
N TYR A 47 18.21 -10.25 3.26
CA TYR A 47 17.26 -9.95 2.20
C TYR A 47 16.68 -8.54 2.37
N PRO A 48 16.49 -7.77 1.28
CA PRO A 48 15.83 -6.49 1.35
C PRO A 48 14.36 -6.64 1.73
N ASN A 49 13.75 -5.56 2.22
CA ASN A 49 12.31 -5.52 2.45
C ASN A 49 11.56 -5.77 1.12
N GLY A 50 10.63 -6.71 1.14
CA GLY A 50 9.93 -7.19 -0.07
C GLY A 50 10.76 -8.18 -0.91
N GLY A 51 11.96 -8.57 -0.48
CA GLY A 51 12.77 -9.58 -1.15
C GLY A 51 12.23 -10.99 -0.98
N LEU A 52 12.41 -11.81 -2.02
CA LEU A 52 11.99 -13.22 -2.01
C LEU A 52 13.04 -14.07 -1.32
N ARG A 53 12.66 -14.64 -0.18
CA ARG A 53 13.51 -15.52 0.60
C ARG A 53 13.07 -16.97 0.42
N GLY A 54 13.98 -17.87 0.20
CA GLY A 54 13.72 -19.30 0.26
C GLY A 54 13.50 -20.00 -1.07
N THR A 55 13.54 -19.31 -2.19
CA THR A 55 13.37 -19.96 -3.49
C THR A 55 14.61 -20.69 -3.97
N HIS A 56 15.82 -20.29 -3.52
CA HIS A 56 17.07 -20.93 -3.95
C HIS A 56 18.16 -20.83 -2.89
N CYS A 57 18.92 -21.90 -2.72
CA CYS A 57 20.17 -21.91 -1.96
C CYS A 57 21.34 -21.30 -2.73
N ALA A 58 21.13 -20.77 -3.93
CA ALA A 58 22.17 -20.17 -4.74
C ALA A 58 22.47 -18.74 -4.28
N GLY A 59 23.73 -18.35 -4.36
CA GLY A 59 24.14 -16.98 -4.14
C GLY A 59 23.38 -16.02 -5.05
N GLY A 60 23.18 -14.80 -4.58
CA GLY A 60 22.61 -13.71 -5.34
C GLY A 60 23.56 -12.52 -5.37
N TYR A 61 23.16 -11.49 -6.07
CA TYR A 61 23.93 -10.25 -6.20
C TYR A 61 23.09 -9.08 -5.74
N VAL A 62 23.70 -8.19 -4.96
CA VAL A 62 23.18 -6.86 -4.67
C VAL A 62 23.72 -5.91 -5.72
N VAL A 63 22.82 -5.19 -6.40
CA VAL A 63 23.15 -4.25 -7.48
C VAL A 63 22.65 -2.88 -7.09
N VAL A 64 23.51 -1.85 -7.19
CA VAL A 64 23.11 -0.49 -6.87
C VAL A 64 22.05 0.01 -7.84
N ASP A 65 20.96 0.54 -7.29
CA ASP A 65 19.96 1.27 -8.04
C ASP A 65 20.35 2.75 -8.12
N THR A 66 20.69 3.22 -9.33
CA THR A 66 21.08 4.61 -9.58
C THR A 66 19.88 5.55 -9.76
N SER A 67 18.65 5.06 -9.73
CA SER A 67 17.45 5.88 -9.83
C SER A 67 17.03 6.50 -8.50
N SER A 68 17.62 6.03 -7.38
CA SER A 68 17.39 6.54 -6.04
C SER A 68 18.70 7.04 -5.42
N PRO A 69 18.68 8.13 -4.63
CA PRO A 69 19.89 8.69 -4.03
C PRO A 69 20.42 7.80 -2.89
N VAL A 70 21.73 7.75 -2.76
CA VAL A 70 22.40 7.24 -1.55
C VAL A 70 22.28 8.31 -0.47
N PHE A 71 22.06 7.89 0.78
CA PHE A 71 21.93 8.84 1.89
C PHE A 71 22.60 8.33 3.17
N LEU A 72 22.90 9.28 4.06
CA LEU A 72 23.46 9.03 5.37
C LEU A 72 22.40 9.29 6.43
N ARG A 73 22.24 8.35 7.37
CA ARG A 73 21.40 8.53 8.55
C ARG A 73 22.16 8.07 9.79
N GLY A 74 22.42 9.01 10.71
CA GLY A 74 23.33 8.76 11.82
C GLY A 74 24.74 8.45 11.30
N ASP A 75 25.25 7.27 11.60
CA ASP A 75 26.53 6.73 11.15
C ASP A 75 26.42 5.68 10.03
N THR A 76 25.21 5.47 9.51
CA THR A 76 24.87 4.40 8.57
C THR A 76 24.60 4.96 7.18
N ILE A 77 25.30 4.42 6.18
CA ILE A 77 25.08 4.74 4.77
C ILE A 77 24.07 3.77 4.18
N PHE A 78 22.99 4.32 3.64
CA PHE A 78 21.94 3.57 2.93
C PHE A 78 22.18 3.65 1.43
N VAL A 79 22.34 2.49 0.80
CA VAL A 79 22.55 2.37 -0.64
C VAL A 79 21.34 1.67 -1.26
N PRO A 80 20.47 2.39 -1.99
CA PRO A 80 19.37 1.77 -2.69
C PRO A 80 19.86 0.70 -3.65
N SER A 81 19.26 -0.50 -3.59
CA SER A 81 19.78 -1.67 -4.29
C SER A 81 18.67 -2.55 -4.84
N ALA A 82 18.97 -3.21 -5.93
CA ALA A 82 18.23 -4.35 -6.44
C ALA A 82 18.89 -5.66 -6.00
N PHE A 83 18.13 -6.75 -5.94
CA PHE A 83 18.59 -8.06 -5.53
C PHE A 83 18.22 -9.10 -6.59
N VAL A 84 19.21 -9.78 -7.15
CA VAL A 84 19.03 -10.74 -8.23
C VAL A 84 19.70 -12.08 -7.93
N SER A 85 19.13 -13.18 -8.43
CA SER A 85 19.72 -14.50 -8.31
C SER A 85 20.97 -14.65 -9.16
N TYR A 86 21.74 -15.73 -8.92
CA TYR A 86 22.86 -16.12 -9.76
C TYR A 86 22.49 -16.25 -11.24
N TYR A 87 21.25 -16.64 -11.53
CA TYR A 87 20.73 -16.81 -12.89
C TYR A 87 20.12 -15.54 -13.49
N GLY A 88 20.11 -14.43 -12.74
CA GLY A 88 19.57 -13.15 -13.21
C GLY A 88 18.09 -12.92 -12.94
N ASN A 89 17.43 -13.83 -12.21
CA ASN A 89 16.03 -13.60 -11.82
C ASN A 89 15.94 -12.54 -10.71
N ALA A 90 14.96 -11.70 -10.78
CA ALA A 90 14.68 -10.70 -9.75
C ALA A 90 14.18 -11.38 -8.46
N LEU A 91 14.89 -11.14 -7.35
CA LEU A 91 14.53 -11.63 -6.01
C LEU A 91 13.97 -10.50 -5.12
N ASP A 92 13.83 -9.31 -5.65
CA ASP A 92 13.29 -8.12 -5.00
C ASP A 92 11.97 -7.68 -5.66
N GLU A 93 11.36 -6.64 -5.13
CA GLU A 93 10.21 -5.99 -5.76
C GLU A 93 10.60 -4.76 -6.60
N LYS A 94 11.80 -4.23 -6.41
CA LYS A 94 12.28 -3.04 -7.14
C LYS A 94 12.59 -3.35 -8.60
N THR A 95 13.21 -4.49 -8.90
CA THR A 95 13.55 -4.87 -10.28
C THR A 95 12.32 -4.99 -11.18
N PRO A 96 11.24 -5.69 -10.79
CA PRO A 96 9.99 -5.68 -11.56
C PRO A 96 9.43 -4.28 -11.75
N LEU A 97 9.48 -3.41 -10.73
CA LEU A 97 9.03 -2.02 -10.84
C LEU A 97 9.84 -1.23 -11.87
N LEU A 98 11.16 -1.33 -11.86
CA LEU A 98 12.03 -0.65 -12.83
C LEU A 98 11.78 -1.16 -14.26
N ARG A 99 11.56 -2.47 -14.43
CA ARG A 99 11.19 -3.07 -15.72
C ARG A 99 9.81 -2.58 -16.18
N ALA A 100 8.83 -2.48 -15.30
CA ALA A 100 7.50 -1.94 -15.59
C ALA A 100 7.56 -0.46 -16.00
N ASN A 101 8.39 0.35 -15.30
CA ASN A 101 8.64 1.74 -15.69
C ASN A 101 9.23 1.83 -17.10
N ALA A 102 10.21 1.00 -17.42
CA ALA A 102 10.82 0.98 -18.76
C ALA A 102 9.81 0.57 -19.85
N SER A 103 8.96 -0.41 -19.56
CA SER A 103 7.89 -0.84 -20.46
C SER A 103 6.88 0.28 -20.70
N LEU A 104 6.45 0.97 -19.63
CA LEU A 104 5.52 2.10 -19.73
C LEU A 104 6.14 3.26 -20.52
N GLN A 105 7.40 3.59 -20.30
CA GLN A 105 8.12 4.62 -21.06
C GLN A 105 8.12 4.31 -22.55
N LYS A 106 8.50 3.09 -22.92
CA LYS A 106 8.56 2.66 -24.32
C LYS A 106 7.19 2.72 -25.01
N ASN A 107 6.20 2.07 -24.42
CA ASN A 107 4.88 1.95 -25.05
C ASN A 107 4.09 3.27 -24.97
N GLY A 108 4.26 4.03 -23.90
CA GLY A 108 3.67 5.37 -23.78
C GLY A 108 4.26 6.37 -24.77
N ALA A 109 5.56 6.34 -24.99
CA ALA A 109 6.19 7.20 -26.02
C ALA A 109 5.67 6.89 -27.43
N ARG A 110 5.49 5.59 -27.77
CA ARG A 110 4.88 5.18 -29.04
C ARG A 110 3.45 5.70 -29.18
N LEU A 111 2.62 5.54 -28.16
CA LEU A 111 1.26 6.06 -28.15
C LEU A 111 1.24 7.59 -28.33
N LEU A 112 2.04 8.31 -27.53
CA LEU A 112 2.08 9.77 -27.58
C LEU A 112 2.54 10.30 -28.93
N LYS A 113 3.46 9.63 -29.61
CA LYS A 113 3.89 9.99 -30.96
C LYS A 113 2.74 9.96 -31.96
N HIS A 114 1.86 8.96 -31.90
CA HIS A 114 0.65 8.91 -32.73
C HIS A 114 -0.36 10.01 -32.36
N LEU A 115 -0.37 10.44 -31.11
CA LEU A 115 -1.24 11.53 -30.64
C LEU A 115 -0.67 12.93 -30.91
N GLY A 116 0.54 13.03 -31.41
CA GLY A 116 1.18 14.30 -31.80
C GLY A 116 2.23 14.84 -30.82
N LEU A 117 2.68 14.05 -29.84
CA LEU A 117 3.74 14.40 -28.90
C LEU A 117 4.90 13.41 -28.98
N ASP A 118 6.03 13.87 -29.49
CA ASP A 118 7.23 13.05 -29.63
C ASP A 118 8.09 13.17 -28.35
N VAL A 119 8.21 12.08 -27.62
CA VAL A 119 9.02 11.97 -26.40
C VAL A 119 9.97 10.78 -26.52
N PRO A 120 11.18 10.82 -25.89
CA PRO A 120 12.09 9.68 -25.89
C PRO A 120 11.46 8.41 -25.31
N GLU A 121 11.66 7.26 -25.97
CA GLU A 121 11.22 5.96 -25.44
C GLU A 121 11.91 5.57 -24.12
N LYS A 122 13.09 6.12 -23.85
CA LYS A 122 13.81 5.95 -22.59
C LYS A 122 13.99 7.30 -21.91
N GLY A 123 13.41 7.42 -20.73
CA GLY A 123 13.48 8.65 -19.94
C GLY A 123 12.52 9.76 -20.39
N GLY A 124 11.59 9.49 -21.33
CA GLY A 124 10.60 10.47 -21.78
C GLY A 124 9.37 10.57 -20.90
N LEU A 125 9.06 9.52 -20.15
CA LEU A 125 7.91 9.47 -19.24
C LEU A 125 8.33 9.12 -17.81
N VAL A 126 7.59 9.59 -16.86
CA VAL A 126 7.72 9.29 -15.43
C VAL A 126 6.37 8.98 -14.83
N THR A 127 6.33 7.93 -14.01
CA THR A 127 5.19 7.69 -13.11
C THR A 127 5.44 8.44 -11.81
N ASN A 128 4.50 9.31 -11.46
CA ASN A 128 4.50 10.02 -10.20
C ASN A 128 3.50 9.37 -9.24
N ILE A 129 3.91 9.22 -7.98
CA ILE A 129 3.01 8.76 -6.92
C ILE A 129 3.14 9.64 -5.68
N GLY A 130 2.11 9.61 -4.84
CA GLY A 130 2.11 10.14 -3.48
C GLY A 130 1.50 9.10 -2.57
N LEU A 131 2.22 8.69 -1.54
CA LEU A 131 1.82 7.61 -0.64
C LEU A 131 1.36 8.21 0.69
N GLU A 132 0.07 8.09 0.97
CA GLU A 132 -0.53 8.49 2.25
C GLU A 132 -0.35 7.34 3.24
N GLN A 133 0.46 7.55 4.29
CA GLN A 133 0.78 6.53 5.29
C GLN A 133 -0.08 6.69 6.52
N GLU A 134 -1.04 5.80 6.70
CA GLU A 134 -1.82 5.71 7.92
C GLU A 134 -1.17 4.76 8.93
N MET A 135 -1.46 4.97 10.23
CA MET A 135 -0.94 4.18 11.34
C MET A 135 -1.75 4.41 12.61
N PHE A 136 -1.57 3.51 13.59
CA PHE A 136 -2.01 3.76 14.97
C PHE A 136 -0.80 4.03 15.86
N LEU A 137 -0.98 4.93 16.83
CA LEU A 137 -0.02 5.18 17.92
C LEU A 137 -0.72 4.85 19.23
N VAL A 138 -0.21 3.84 19.95
CA VAL A 138 -0.81 3.36 21.19
C VAL A 138 0.16 3.50 22.37
N PRO A 139 -0.33 3.62 23.62
CA PRO A 139 0.53 3.68 24.80
C PRO A 139 1.44 2.44 24.88
N ARG A 140 2.75 2.66 25.02
CA ARG A 140 3.75 1.58 24.96
C ARG A 140 3.66 0.62 26.14
N ASP A 141 3.29 1.10 27.32
CA ASP A 141 3.07 0.29 28.50
C ASP A 141 1.89 -0.69 28.31
N GLN A 142 0.83 -0.24 27.68
CA GLN A 142 -0.32 -1.08 27.32
C GLN A 142 -0.01 -2.05 26.17
N TYR A 143 0.79 -1.62 25.19
CA TYR A 143 1.28 -2.49 24.13
C TYR A 143 2.03 -3.71 24.69
N TYR A 144 2.87 -3.53 25.71
CA TYR A 144 3.60 -4.64 26.35
C TYR A 144 2.71 -5.61 27.13
N ARG A 145 1.47 -5.25 27.41
CA ARG A 145 0.46 -6.14 28.01
C ARG A 145 -0.33 -6.95 26.96
N ARG A 146 0.07 -6.88 25.68
CA ARG A 146 -0.62 -7.53 24.56
C ARG A 146 0.38 -8.34 23.71
N PRO A 147 0.49 -9.67 23.99
CA PRO A 147 1.31 -10.55 23.17
C PRO A 147 0.98 -10.51 21.68
N ASP A 148 -0.31 -10.44 21.34
CA ASP A 148 -0.78 -10.35 19.97
C ASP A 148 -0.30 -9.08 19.25
N LEU A 149 -0.32 -7.92 19.90
CA LEU A 149 0.28 -6.70 19.32
C LEU A 149 1.79 -6.82 19.11
N GLN A 150 2.50 -7.46 20.03
CA GLN A 150 3.94 -7.63 19.94
C GLN A 150 4.35 -8.60 18.83
N PHE A 151 3.59 -9.66 18.59
CA PHE A 151 3.93 -10.67 17.58
C PHE A 151 3.30 -10.40 16.23
N SER A 152 2.03 -9.94 16.18
CA SER A 152 1.29 -9.77 14.91
C SER A 152 0.94 -8.33 14.58
N SER A 153 1.28 -7.36 15.44
CA SER A 153 0.91 -5.94 15.32
C SER A 153 -0.60 -5.69 15.23
N ARG A 154 -1.43 -6.68 15.59
CA ARG A 154 -2.88 -6.55 15.66
C ARG A 154 -3.44 -7.27 16.89
N THR A 155 -4.59 -6.81 17.38
CA THR A 155 -5.33 -7.50 18.44
C THR A 155 -6.12 -8.66 17.86
N ILE A 156 -5.80 -9.89 18.30
CA ILE A 156 -6.54 -11.10 17.90
C ILE A 156 -7.86 -11.18 18.66
N ILE A 157 -7.90 -10.67 19.87
CA ILE A 157 -9.08 -10.57 20.72
C ILE A 157 -9.23 -9.14 21.27
N GLY A 158 -10.38 -8.80 21.81
CA GLY A 158 -10.60 -7.57 22.56
C GLY A 158 -12.01 -7.05 22.38
N LYS A 159 -12.68 -6.82 23.51
CA LYS A 159 -14.01 -6.23 23.53
C LYS A 159 -13.96 -4.76 23.12
N ASN A 160 -14.91 -4.35 22.30
CA ASN A 160 -15.03 -2.96 21.88
C ASN A 160 -15.20 -2.02 23.06
N ALA A 161 -14.51 -0.88 23.00
CA ALA A 161 -14.65 0.16 24.01
C ALA A 161 -16.06 0.79 23.95
N PRO A 162 -16.62 1.22 25.10
CA PRO A 162 -17.94 1.87 25.10
C PRO A 162 -18.03 3.13 24.26
N ARG A 163 -16.91 3.84 24.08
CA ARG A 163 -16.80 5.04 23.24
C ARG A 163 -16.47 4.68 21.82
N GLY A 164 -16.22 3.68 21.29
CA GLY A 164 -15.97 3.32 19.89
C GLY A 164 -15.42 4.44 18.99
N GLN A 165 -15.67 4.30 17.70
CA GLN A 165 -15.32 5.27 16.68
C GLN A 165 -16.35 6.40 16.64
N GLU A 166 -15.87 7.66 16.65
CA GLU A 166 -16.72 8.86 16.61
C GLU A 166 -16.53 9.61 15.29
N MET A 167 -17.63 9.96 14.63
CA MET A 167 -17.61 10.71 13.36
C MET A 167 -17.02 12.12 13.51
N CYS A 168 -17.05 12.70 14.71
CA CYS A 168 -16.45 14.01 15.00
C CYS A 168 -14.96 13.92 15.36
N ASP A 169 -14.43 12.75 15.64
CA ASP A 169 -13.03 12.53 15.96
C ASP A 169 -12.20 12.38 14.66
N HIS A 170 -12.27 13.40 13.87
CA HIS A 170 -11.85 13.49 12.51
C HIS A 170 -10.46 14.12 12.42
N TYR A 171 -9.83 14.06 11.24
CA TYR A 171 -8.55 14.74 10.95
C TYR A 171 -8.56 16.23 11.27
N MET A 172 -9.72 16.86 11.32
CA MET A 172 -9.89 18.25 11.74
C MET A 172 -9.94 18.41 13.26
N ALA A 173 -10.06 17.33 14.02
CA ALA A 173 -10.04 17.40 15.48
C ALA A 173 -8.67 17.87 15.99
N PRO A 174 -8.63 18.64 17.07
CA PRO A 174 -7.37 19.11 17.63
C PRO A 174 -6.47 17.93 18.05
N LEU A 175 -5.22 17.96 17.65
CA LEU A 175 -4.20 17.02 18.14
C LEU A 175 -3.85 17.24 19.62
N SER A 176 -4.36 18.32 20.23
CA SER A 176 -4.10 18.68 21.63
C SER A 176 -4.61 17.65 22.65
N SER A 177 -5.61 16.87 22.33
CA SER A 177 -6.08 15.76 23.18
C SER A 177 -5.15 14.54 23.16
N ALA A 178 -4.20 14.52 22.23
CA ALA A 178 -3.20 13.47 22.04
C ALA A 178 -1.80 14.08 21.94
N THR A 179 -1.40 14.84 22.95
CA THR A 179 -0.17 15.67 22.96
C THR A 179 1.09 14.84 22.68
N SER A 180 1.20 13.62 23.23
CA SER A 180 2.31 12.71 22.97
C SER A 180 2.37 12.26 21.51
N ALA A 181 1.22 12.02 20.88
CA ALA A 181 1.13 11.68 19.46
C ALA A 181 1.56 12.87 18.59
N LEU A 182 1.16 14.10 18.93
CA LEU A 182 1.58 15.29 18.19
C LEU A 182 3.10 15.46 18.24
N ALA A 183 3.71 15.38 19.41
CA ALA A 183 5.17 15.49 19.57
C ALA A 183 5.91 14.39 18.79
N CYS A 184 5.41 13.15 18.86
CA CYS A 184 5.93 12.02 18.10
C CYS A 184 5.88 12.29 16.58
N MET A 185 4.74 12.74 16.06
CA MET A 185 4.57 13.02 14.64
C MET A 185 5.44 14.20 14.18
N GLN A 186 5.67 15.20 15.03
CA GLN A 186 6.58 16.31 14.74
C GLN A 186 8.02 15.80 14.58
N GLU A 187 8.51 14.98 15.52
CA GLU A 187 9.86 14.42 15.44
C GLU A 187 10.01 13.50 14.21
N ILE A 188 9.02 12.64 13.91
CA ILE A 188 9.02 11.82 12.69
C ILE A 188 9.17 12.69 11.44
N GLN A 189 8.39 13.76 11.36
CA GLN A 189 8.43 14.68 10.22
C GLN A 189 9.79 15.37 10.09
N GLU A 190 10.38 15.80 11.19
CA GLU A 190 11.72 16.43 11.22
C GLU A 190 12.83 15.45 10.80
N GLU A 191 12.78 14.21 11.28
CA GLU A 191 13.74 13.17 10.87
C GLU A 191 13.62 12.87 9.36
N CYS A 192 12.40 12.83 8.83
CA CYS A 192 12.14 12.67 7.40
C CYS A 192 12.68 13.86 6.58
N TRP A 193 12.48 15.10 7.04
CA TRP A 193 12.98 16.29 6.35
C TRP A 193 14.50 16.35 6.30
N LYS A 194 15.20 15.89 7.34
CA LYS A 194 16.67 15.78 7.35
C LYS A 194 17.20 14.88 6.24
N LEU A 195 16.38 13.90 5.79
CA LEU A 195 16.71 13.00 4.69
C LEU A 195 16.17 13.48 3.33
N GLY A 196 15.55 14.65 3.27
CA GLY A 196 14.90 15.16 2.06
C GLY A 196 13.59 14.47 1.72
N ILE A 197 12.97 13.73 2.65
CA ILE A 197 11.66 13.11 2.48
C ILE A 197 10.59 14.17 2.76
N PRO A 198 9.80 14.57 1.76
CA PRO A 198 8.94 15.74 1.86
C PRO A 198 7.58 15.42 2.49
N LEU A 199 7.54 15.00 3.75
CA LEU A 199 6.29 14.84 4.49
C LEU A 199 5.65 16.23 4.70
N LYS A 200 4.52 16.46 4.04
CA LYS A 200 3.84 17.75 4.04
C LYS A 200 2.76 17.85 5.10
N THR A 201 1.95 16.83 5.23
CA THR A 201 0.75 16.85 6.07
C THR A 201 0.84 15.76 7.14
N ARG A 202 0.36 16.07 8.33
CA ARG A 202 0.04 15.14 9.41
C ARG A 202 -1.32 15.49 9.99
N HIS A 203 -2.13 14.49 10.32
CA HIS A 203 -3.44 14.69 10.96
C HIS A 203 -3.93 13.43 11.68
N ARG A 204 -5.02 13.57 12.43
CA ARG A 204 -5.78 12.44 12.98
C ARG A 204 -6.70 11.86 11.92
N GLU A 205 -6.85 10.56 11.98
CA GLU A 205 -7.85 9.82 11.25
C GLU A 205 -9.13 9.58 12.09
N VAL A 206 -10.11 8.89 11.49
CA VAL A 206 -11.44 8.70 12.08
C VAL A 206 -11.41 7.76 13.30
N ALA A 207 -10.58 6.72 13.27
CA ALA A 207 -10.44 5.84 14.42
C ALA A 207 -9.67 6.51 15.58
N PRO A 208 -10.02 6.19 16.83
CA PRO A 208 -9.23 6.65 17.98
C PRO A 208 -7.77 6.22 17.84
N ASN A 209 -6.84 7.13 18.14
CA ASN A 209 -5.39 6.92 18.03
C ASN A 209 -4.87 6.54 16.63
N GLN A 210 -5.64 6.82 15.59
CA GLN A 210 -5.23 6.68 14.21
C GLN A 210 -4.76 8.01 13.65
N PHE A 211 -3.64 7.98 12.90
CA PHE A 211 -2.97 9.15 12.34
C PHE A 211 -2.47 8.87 10.92
N GLU A 212 -2.21 9.94 10.17
CA GLU A 212 -1.71 9.88 8.81
C GLU A 212 -0.60 10.87 8.54
N PHE A 213 0.35 10.44 7.69
CA PHE A 213 1.30 11.31 7.00
C PHE A 213 1.04 11.30 5.50
N ALA A 214 1.01 12.49 4.89
CA ALA A 214 0.97 12.63 3.44
C ALA A 214 2.18 13.40 2.92
N PRO A 215 2.95 12.83 1.96
CA PRO A 215 4.09 13.49 1.34
C PRO A 215 3.68 14.38 0.17
N LEU A 216 4.60 15.20 -0.32
CA LEU A 216 4.55 15.69 -1.69
C LEU A 216 4.81 14.52 -2.65
N PHE A 217 4.12 14.48 -3.79
CA PHE A 217 4.31 13.45 -4.80
C PHE A 217 5.68 13.54 -5.48
N GLY A 218 6.14 12.44 -6.02
CA GLY A 218 7.40 12.33 -6.76
C GLY A 218 7.47 11.06 -7.59
N SER A 219 8.61 10.76 -8.19
CA SER A 219 8.79 9.54 -8.98
C SER A 219 8.51 8.29 -8.13
N ASN A 220 7.90 7.29 -8.73
CA ASN A 220 7.44 6.10 -8.00
C ASN A 220 8.58 5.36 -7.28
N THR A 221 9.75 5.21 -7.88
CA THR A 221 10.91 4.56 -7.24
C THR A 221 11.36 5.31 -5.99
N THR A 222 11.55 6.63 -6.11
CA THR A 222 11.97 7.46 -4.96
C THR A 222 10.91 7.49 -3.87
N GLN A 223 9.64 7.64 -4.21
CA GLN A 223 8.55 7.67 -3.22
C GLN A 223 8.43 6.35 -2.45
N ILE A 224 8.63 5.21 -3.12
CA ILE A 224 8.57 3.90 -2.47
C ILE A 224 9.74 3.73 -1.51
N ASP A 225 10.96 4.07 -1.92
CA ASP A 225 12.14 4.02 -1.05
C ASP A 225 11.98 4.95 0.16
N GLN A 226 11.49 6.16 -0.08
CA GLN A 226 11.20 7.13 0.98
C GLN A 226 10.12 6.61 1.94
N ASN A 227 9.05 5.99 1.44
CA ASN A 227 8.00 5.43 2.29
C ASN A 227 8.51 4.30 3.18
N LEU A 228 9.36 3.41 2.68
CA LEU A 228 9.98 2.37 3.50
C LEU A 228 10.83 2.97 4.63
N MET A 229 11.54 4.07 4.35
CA MET A 229 12.27 4.81 5.38
C MET A 229 11.33 5.52 6.37
N VAL A 230 10.23 6.09 5.90
CA VAL A 230 9.19 6.69 6.77
C VAL A 230 8.65 5.65 7.75
N MET A 231 8.32 4.44 7.28
CA MET A 231 7.85 3.35 8.14
C MET A 231 8.88 3.00 9.21
N GLN A 232 10.15 2.89 8.85
CA GLN A 232 11.24 2.63 9.81
C GLN A 232 11.37 3.77 10.83
N ILE A 233 11.32 5.03 10.40
CA ILE A 233 11.40 6.20 11.29
C ILE A 233 10.23 6.24 12.26
N ILE A 234 9.00 5.92 11.79
CA ILE A 234 7.82 5.84 12.66
C ILE A 234 8.06 4.84 13.79
N GLU A 235 8.54 3.64 13.48
CA GLU A 235 8.79 2.59 14.47
C GLU A 235 9.94 2.93 15.43
N GLU A 236 10.92 3.69 15.00
CA GLU A 236 12.07 4.09 15.83
C GLU A 236 11.76 5.29 16.72
N VAL A 237 10.92 6.22 16.26
CA VAL A 237 10.61 7.45 17.00
C VAL A 237 9.51 7.22 18.03
N ALA A 238 8.47 6.45 17.71
CA ALA A 238 7.33 6.22 18.61
C ALA A 238 7.77 5.81 20.04
N PRO A 239 8.75 4.90 20.23
CA PRO A 239 9.23 4.53 21.56
C PRO A 239 9.81 5.69 22.39
N ARG A 240 10.38 6.69 21.74
CA ARG A 240 10.96 7.88 22.44
C ARG A 240 9.86 8.72 23.10
N HIS A 241 8.65 8.64 22.59
CA HIS A 241 7.47 9.34 23.10
C HIS A 241 6.55 8.46 23.96
N GLY A 242 7.05 7.29 24.42
CA GLY A 242 6.23 6.36 25.23
C GLY A 242 5.12 5.67 24.42
N LEU A 243 5.24 5.65 23.09
CA LEU A 243 4.25 5.08 22.17
C LEU A 243 4.81 3.85 21.47
N ALA A 244 3.89 3.02 20.95
CA ALA A 244 4.17 1.98 19.97
C ALA A 244 3.38 2.28 18.71
N ALA A 245 4.05 2.21 17.55
CA ALA A 245 3.40 2.39 16.25
C ALA A 245 2.89 1.05 15.73
N LEU A 246 1.68 1.04 15.19
CA LEU A 246 1.08 -0.12 14.54
C LEU A 246 0.83 0.25 13.08
N LEU A 247 1.58 -0.36 12.19
CA LEU A 247 1.48 -0.17 10.73
C LEU A 247 0.62 -1.26 10.07
N GLN A 248 0.10 -2.21 10.83
CA GLN A 248 -0.77 -3.26 10.35
C GLN A 248 -2.14 -2.69 9.96
N GLU A 249 -2.78 -3.27 8.95
CA GLU A 249 -3.98 -2.72 8.29
C GLU A 249 -5.22 -2.67 9.18
N LYS A 250 -5.39 -3.64 10.09
CA LYS A 250 -6.56 -3.72 10.96
C LYS A 250 -6.15 -4.14 12.39
N PRO A 251 -5.48 -3.24 13.14
CA PRO A 251 -5.01 -3.56 14.47
C PRO A 251 -6.15 -3.79 15.48
N PHE A 252 -7.30 -3.15 15.26
CA PHE A 252 -8.45 -3.19 16.15
C PHE A 252 -9.73 -3.50 15.38
N ASN A 253 -10.64 -4.25 16.01
CA ASN A 253 -11.96 -4.50 15.46
C ASN A 253 -12.88 -3.29 15.63
N ASP A 254 -13.93 -3.20 14.80
CA ASP A 254 -15.01 -2.20 14.84
C ASP A 254 -14.59 -0.71 14.80
N VAL A 255 -13.34 -0.43 14.44
CA VAL A 255 -12.86 0.91 14.09
C VAL A 255 -12.21 0.87 12.71
N ASN A 256 -11.95 2.02 12.09
CA ASN A 256 -11.26 2.07 10.80
C ASN A 256 -9.94 1.31 10.82
N GLY A 257 -9.60 0.70 9.70
CA GLY A 257 -8.26 0.19 9.43
C GLY A 257 -7.37 1.23 8.77
N SER A 258 -6.09 0.93 8.67
CA SER A 258 -5.08 1.80 8.07
C SER A 258 -4.75 1.35 6.64
N GLY A 259 -4.71 2.30 5.73
CA GLY A 259 -4.30 2.15 4.35
C GLY A 259 -2.99 2.85 4.02
N LYS A 260 -2.59 2.66 2.78
CA LYS A 260 -1.52 3.42 2.14
C LYS A 260 -2.00 3.83 0.76
N HIS A 261 -2.76 4.92 0.68
CA HIS A 261 -3.36 5.34 -0.57
C HIS A 261 -2.29 5.70 -1.60
N ASN A 262 -2.34 5.04 -2.75
CA ASN A 262 -1.38 5.25 -3.84
C ASN A 262 -1.96 6.20 -4.88
N ASN A 263 -1.69 7.49 -4.73
CA ASN A 263 -2.02 8.48 -5.76
C ASN A 263 -1.07 8.26 -6.94
N TRP A 264 -1.60 7.92 -8.12
CA TRP A 264 -0.84 7.51 -9.28
C TRP A 264 -1.15 8.39 -10.50
N SER A 265 -0.11 8.86 -11.17
CA SER A 265 -0.21 9.64 -12.41
C SER A 265 0.98 9.39 -13.33
N ILE A 266 0.81 9.73 -14.60
CA ILE A 266 1.85 9.65 -15.62
C ILE A 266 2.09 11.05 -16.17
N ALA A 267 3.36 11.43 -16.30
CA ALA A 267 3.75 12.69 -16.92
C ALA A 267 4.94 12.48 -17.86
N THR A 268 5.14 13.40 -18.77
CA THR A 268 6.42 13.53 -19.46
C THR A 268 7.46 14.09 -18.49
N THR A 269 8.73 13.85 -18.77
CA THR A 269 9.82 14.35 -17.91
C THR A 269 9.99 15.87 -17.95
N ASP A 270 9.43 16.53 -18.95
CA ASP A 270 9.32 17.99 -19.04
C ASP A 270 8.01 18.55 -18.42
N GLY A 271 7.17 17.71 -17.80
CA GLY A 271 6.09 18.10 -16.92
C GLY A 271 4.67 18.08 -17.51
N VAL A 272 4.47 17.54 -18.71
CA VAL A 272 3.12 17.40 -19.27
C VAL A 272 2.40 16.25 -18.59
N GLN A 273 1.31 16.53 -17.88
CA GLN A 273 0.46 15.55 -17.19
C GLN A 273 -0.48 14.87 -18.18
N LEU A 274 -0.34 13.53 -18.35
CA LEU A 274 -1.14 12.78 -19.30
C LEU A 274 -2.60 12.61 -18.85
N LEU A 275 -2.83 12.64 -17.54
CA LEU A 275 -4.17 12.49 -16.96
C LEU A 275 -4.88 13.82 -16.72
N LEU A 276 -4.30 14.93 -17.15
CA LEU A 276 -4.94 16.25 -17.09
C LEU A 276 -5.39 16.67 -18.50
N PRO A 277 -6.70 16.71 -18.79
CA PRO A 277 -7.23 16.94 -20.15
C PRO A 277 -6.63 18.16 -20.85
N LYS A 278 -6.62 19.31 -20.17
CA LYS A 278 -6.10 20.57 -20.74
C LYS A 278 -4.59 20.48 -21.06
N ALA A 279 -3.81 19.80 -20.21
CA ALA A 279 -2.36 19.72 -20.41
C ALA A 279 -2.00 18.86 -21.62
N ILE A 280 -2.54 17.63 -21.66
CA ILE A 280 -2.18 16.70 -22.75
C ILE A 280 -2.77 17.13 -24.10
N ASN A 281 -4.00 17.61 -24.15
CA ASN A 281 -4.60 18.07 -25.38
C ASN A 281 -3.87 19.30 -25.96
N ALA A 282 -3.41 20.20 -25.10
CA ALA A 282 -2.60 21.35 -25.54
C ALA A 282 -1.20 20.93 -26.01
N ALA A 283 -0.53 20.02 -25.30
CA ALA A 283 0.82 19.57 -25.67
C ALA A 283 0.84 18.78 -26.98
N THR A 284 -0.21 18.02 -27.24
CA THR A 284 -0.36 17.24 -28.48
C THR A 284 -0.98 18.03 -29.63
N ASN A 285 -1.55 19.22 -29.36
CA ASN A 285 -2.44 19.94 -30.25
C ASN A 285 -3.55 19.03 -30.83
N ASN A 286 -4.09 18.14 -29.98
CA ASN A 286 -5.05 17.12 -30.35
C ASN A 286 -6.09 16.99 -29.24
N GLU A 287 -7.34 17.36 -29.50
CA GLU A 287 -8.43 17.32 -28.52
C GLU A 287 -8.87 15.89 -28.15
N TYR A 288 -8.45 14.90 -28.94
CA TYR A 288 -8.74 13.49 -28.69
C TYR A 288 -7.64 12.75 -27.90
N ALA A 289 -6.51 13.39 -27.62
CA ALA A 289 -5.40 12.73 -26.94
C ALA A 289 -5.80 12.22 -25.55
N PHE A 290 -6.50 13.03 -24.78
CA PHE A 290 -6.95 12.65 -23.45
C PHE A 290 -7.96 11.48 -23.45
N PRO A 291 -9.09 11.51 -24.21
CA PRO A 291 -10.01 10.38 -24.23
C PRO A 291 -9.38 9.07 -24.75
N VAL A 292 -8.40 9.13 -25.65
CA VAL A 292 -7.66 7.93 -26.10
C VAL A 292 -6.83 7.35 -24.95
N ILE A 293 -6.11 8.17 -24.20
CA ILE A 293 -5.34 7.73 -23.03
C ILE A 293 -6.27 7.15 -21.96
N MET A 294 -7.38 7.81 -21.66
CA MET A 294 -8.36 7.32 -20.69
C MET A 294 -9.00 6.01 -21.12
N ALA A 295 -9.32 5.84 -22.40
CA ALA A 295 -9.83 4.58 -22.94
C ALA A 295 -8.86 3.41 -22.72
N ALA A 296 -7.57 3.65 -22.92
CA ALA A 296 -6.53 2.65 -22.66
C ALA A 296 -6.44 2.28 -21.18
N ILE A 297 -6.53 3.26 -20.26
CA ILE A 297 -6.51 3.01 -18.82
C ILE A 297 -7.76 2.26 -18.37
N VAL A 298 -8.95 2.65 -18.84
CA VAL A 298 -10.21 1.95 -18.53
C VAL A 298 -10.15 0.50 -19.00
N ALA A 299 -9.62 0.25 -20.22
CA ALA A 299 -9.42 -1.10 -20.74
C ALA A 299 -8.43 -1.92 -19.88
N ALA A 300 -7.34 -1.30 -19.44
CA ALA A 300 -6.35 -1.93 -18.57
C ALA A 300 -6.95 -2.38 -17.24
N LEU A 301 -7.74 -1.53 -16.60
CA LEU A 301 -8.41 -1.83 -15.33
C LEU A 301 -9.42 -2.96 -15.45
N ASP A 302 -10.21 -2.97 -16.51
CA ASP A 302 -11.23 -4.01 -16.75
C ASP A 302 -10.59 -5.37 -17.06
N GLU A 303 -9.57 -5.41 -17.89
CA GLU A 303 -8.93 -6.68 -18.28
C GLU A 303 -8.06 -7.28 -17.18
N HIS A 304 -7.40 -6.43 -16.36
CA HIS A 304 -6.39 -6.85 -15.39
C HIS A 304 -6.74 -6.48 -13.93
N GLY A 305 -8.02 -6.29 -13.63
CA GLY A 305 -8.45 -6.02 -12.26
C GLY A 305 -8.10 -7.16 -11.28
N ASP A 306 -7.98 -8.38 -11.76
CA ASP A 306 -7.49 -9.53 -10.98
C ASP A 306 -6.04 -9.35 -10.50
N LEU A 307 -5.15 -8.77 -11.31
CA LEU A 307 -3.79 -8.45 -10.90
C LEU A 307 -3.73 -7.29 -9.90
N LEU A 308 -4.59 -6.28 -10.06
CA LEU A 308 -4.69 -5.21 -9.07
C LEU A 308 -5.17 -5.76 -7.72
N ARG A 309 -6.13 -6.68 -7.72
CA ARG A 309 -6.58 -7.38 -6.50
C ARG A 309 -5.48 -8.25 -5.90
N MET A 310 -4.69 -8.93 -6.73
CA MET A 310 -3.52 -9.69 -6.30
C MET A 310 -2.49 -8.78 -5.62
N ALA A 311 -2.17 -7.64 -6.20
CA ALA A 311 -1.12 -6.73 -5.73
C ALA A 311 -1.37 -6.13 -4.33
N ILE A 312 -2.63 -6.13 -3.87
CA ILE A 312 -3.02 -5.67 -2.53
C ILE A 312 -3.33 -6.82 -1.56
N SER A 313 -3.10 -8.07 -1.97
CA SER A 313 -3.42 -9.23 -1.16
C SER A 313 -2.38 -9.42 -0.07
N SER A 314 -2.83 -9.29 1.17
CA SER A 314 -2.05 -9.57 2.36
C SER A 314 -2.97 -10.06 3.47
N PRO A 315 -2.43 -10.77 4.48
CA PRO A 315 -3.23 -11.16 5.64
C PRO A 315 -3.92 -9.95 6.30
N GLY A 316 -3.25 -8.81 6.40
CA GLY A 316 -3.80 -7.58 6.98
C GLY A 316 -5.01 -7.04 6.22
N ASN A 317 -4.95 -7.04 4.91
CA ASN A 317 -6.02 -6.51 4.05
C ASN A 317 -7.29 -7.37 4.02
N ASP A 318 -7.23 -8.64 4.38
CA ASP A 318 -8.43 -9.48 4.47
C ASP A 318 -9.44 -8.97 5.51
N PHE A 319 -8.98 -8.31 6.57
CA PHE A 319 -9.85 -7.67 7.57
C PHE A 319 -10.16 -6.20 7.27
N ARG A 320 -9.35 -5.54 6.46
CA ARG A 320 -9.53 -4.13 6.15
C ARG A 320 -10.50 -3.90 5.00
N LEU A 321 -10.40 -4.67 3.90
CA LEU A 321 -11.20 -4.45 2.70
C LEU A 321 -12.70 -4.64 2.98
N GLY A 322 -13.51 -3.72 2.46
CA GLY A 322 -14.96 -3.69 2.67
C GLY A 322 -15.42 -3.12 3.99
N ALA A 323 -14.50 -2.71 4.88
CA ALA A 323 -14.80 -2.00 6.12
C ALA A 323 -14.59 -0.49 5.92
N CYS A 324 -15.02 0.33 6.89
CA CYS A 324 -14.98 1.79 6.85
C CYS A 324 -13.75 2.36 6.13
N GLU A 325 -13.96 3.26 5.17
CA GLU A 325 -12.96 3.93 4.31
C GLU A 325 -12.09 3.00 3.45
N ALA A 326 -12.22 1.69 3.55
CA ALA A 326 -11.54 0.74 2.69
C ALA A 326 -12.50 0.21 1.60
N PRO A 327 -12.11 0.24 0.32
CA PRO A 327 -12.96 -0.24 -0.75
C PRO A 327 -13.19 -1.75 -0.63
N PRO A 328 -14.30 -2.27 -1.19
CA PRO A 328 -14.53 -3.72 -1.27
C PRO A 328 -13.55 -4.39 -2.25
N ALA A 329 -13.55 -5.72 -2.26
CA ALA A 329 -12.70 -6.55 -3.12
C ALA A 329 -13.12 -6.55 -4.61
N ILE A 330 -13.83 -5.52 -5.07
CA ILE A 330 -14.24 -5.31 -6.46
C ILE A 330 -13.40 -4.18 -7.06
N VAL A 331 -12.83 -4.41 -8.23
CA VAL A 331 -11.97 -3.44 -8.91
C VAL A 331 -12.78 -2.64 -9.94
N SER A 332 -13.46 -1.59 -9.49
CA SER A 332 -14.12 -0.60 -10.33
C SER A 332 -13.38 0.73 -10.31
N THR A 333 -13.70 1.64 -11.22
CA THR A 333 -13.18 3.01 -11.23
C THR A 333 -14.31 4.03 -11.17
N TYR A 334 -14.13 5.05 -10.34
CA TYR A 334 -14.98 6.22 -10.30
C TYR A 334 -14.36 7.34 -11.14
N LEU A 335 -15.14 7.92 -12.04
CA LEU A 335 -14.68 9.03 -12.88
C LEU A 335 -15.38 10.37 -12.55
N GLY A 336 -16.47 10.32 -11.80
CA GLY A 336 -17.36 11.45 -11.58
C GLY A 336 -18.33 11.68 -12.76
N GLU A 337 -19.39 12.45 -12.51
CA GLU A 337 -20.47 12.61 -13.49
C GLU A 337 -19.97 13.34 -14.75
N ASP A 338 -19.23 14.42 -14.60
CA ASP A 338 -18.77 15.24 -15.73
C ASP A 338 -17.79 14.50 -16.64
N MET A 339 -16.83 13.76 -16.06
CA MET A 339 -15.89 12.97 -16.83
C MET A 339 -16.59 11.80 -17.51
N THR A 340 -17.51 11.13 -16.82
CA THR A 340 -18.29 10.04 -17.40
C THR A 340 -19.12 10.54 -18.58
N PHE A 341 -19.81 11.67 -18.42
CA PHE A 341 -20.58 12.30 -19.50
C PHE A 341 -19.71 12.69 -20.71
N TYR A 342 -18.52 13.25 -20.45
CA TYR A 342 -17.56 13.59 -21.49
C TYR A 342 -17.10 12.37 -22.28
N LEU A 343 -16.71 11.31 -21.61
CA LEU A 343 -16.26 10.07 -22.26
C LEU A 343 -17.42 9.34 -22.95
N GLU A 344 -18.65 9.42 -22.43
CA GLU A 344 -19.83 8.87 -23.06
C GLU A 344 -20.16 9.57 -24.38
N HIS A 345 -20.08 10.91 -24.41
CA HIS A 345 -20.23 11.69 -25.63
C HIS A 345 -19.19 11.33 -26.68
N PHE A 346 -17.92 11.19 -26.25
CA PHE A 346 -16.86 10.75 -27.15
C PHE A 346 -17.12 9.34 -27.68
N LYS A 347 -17.46 8.39 -26.81
CA LYS A 347 -17.77 6.99 -27.14
C LYS A 347 -18.93 6.90 -28.16
N ASP A 348 -19.99 7.69 -27.98
CA ASP A 348 -21.17 7.70 -28.83
C ASP A 348 -20.97 8.46 -30.16
N GLY A 349 -19.76 8.99 -30.41
CA GLY A 349 -19.46 9.72 -31.64
C GLY A 349 -20.12 11.11 -31.75
N LYS A 350 -20.51 11.70 -30.63
CA LYS A 350 -21.11 13.06 -30.55
C LYS A 350 -20.06 14.18 -30.51
N GLY A 351 -18.78 13.85 -30.76
CA GLY A 351 -17.62 14.74 -30.68
C GLY A 351 -16.92 14.66 -29.33
N SER A 352 -15.70 15.19 -29.26
CA SER A 352 -14.97 15.24 -27.98
C SER A 352 -15.48 16.37 -27.12
N GLY A 353 -15.90 17.48 -27.70
CA GLY A 353 -16.14 18.71 -26.96
C GLY A 353 -14.91 19.13 -26.12
N GLU A 354 -14.82 20.37 -25.73
CA GLU A 354 -13.88 20.72 -24.66
C GLU A 354 -14.40 20.12 -23.34
N TYR A 355 -13.57 19.34 -22.61
CA TYR A 355 -13.91 18.94 -21.25
C TYR A 355 -13.97 20.21 -20.39
N VAL A 356 -15.17 20.60 -20.06
CA VAL A 356 -15.42 21.72 -19.14
C VAL A 356 -15.97 21.10 -17.87
N PRO A 357 -15.13 20.89 -16.83
CA PRO A 357 -15.63 20.44 -15.55
C PRO A 357 -16.65 21.46 -15.04
N GLY A 358 -17.80 20.96 -14.60
CA GLY A 358 -18.83 21.79 -13.98
C GLY A 358 -18.30 22.38 -12.69
N THR A 359 -17.89 23.64 -12.70
CA THR A 359 -17.58 24.32 -11.45
C THR A 359 -18.90 24.73 -10.79
N LYS A 360 -19.15 24.18 -9.62
CA LYS A 360 -20.28 24.57 -8.79
C LYS A 360 -19.80 25.58 -7.76
N THR A 361 -20.24 26.85 -7.91
CA THR A 361 -20.01 27.86 -6.87
C THR A 361 -21.04 27.64 -5.75
N ILE A 362 -20.56 27.43 -4.54
CA ILE A 362 -21.39 27.37 -3.33
C ILE A 362 -21.31 28.73 -2.64
N ASP A 363 -22.47 29.37 -2.49
CA ASP A 363 -22.68 30.56 -1.67
C ASP A 363 -23.58 30.18 -0.48
N LEU A 364 -23.03 30.27 0.74
CA LEU A 364 -23.76 29.94 1.96
C LEU A 364 -24.69 31.07 2.44
N GLY A 365 -24.73 32.22 1.72
CA GLY A 365 -25.60 33.34 2.01
C GLY A 365 -25.21 34.15 3.26
N VAL A 366 -23.97 34.01 3.73
CA VAL A 366 -23.41 34.76 4.86
C VAL A 366 -22.17 35.52 4.43
N SER A 367 -22.06 36.77 4.86
CA SER A 367 -20.98 37.69 4.42
C SER A 367 -19.58 37.27 4.91
N GLU A 368 -19.51 36.50 6.00
CA GLU A 368 -18.29 36.06 6.64
C GLU A 368 -17.63 34.88 5.90
N ILE A 369 -18.37 34.17 5.05
CA ILE A 369 -17.88 33.06 4.26
C ILE A 369 -18.02 33.43 2.78
N LEU A 370 -16.86 33.62 2.14
CA LEU A 370 -16.84 33.91 0.71
C LEU A 370 -17.37 32.71 -0.10
N PRO A 371 -18.10 32.98 -1.20
CA PRO A 371 -18.44 31.93 -2.15
C PRO A 371 -17.18 31.18 -2.61
N PHE A 372 -17.24 29.87 -2.75
CA PHE A 372 -16.12 29.04 -3.18
C PHE A 372 -16.55 28.07 -4.28
N GLU A 373 -15.60 27.77 -5.16
CA GLU A 373 -15.79 26.79 -6.22
C GLU A 373 -15.49 25.39 -5.71
N VAL A 374 -16.43 24.48 -5.93
CA VAL A 374 -16.25 23.05 -5.64
C VAL A 374 -15.72 22.39 -6.92
N PRO A 375 -14.60 21.62 -6.83
CA PRO A 375 -14.13 20.81 -7.95
C PRO A 375 -15.24 19.88 -8.46
N ALA A 376 -15.29 19.67 -9.76
CA ALA A 376 -16.24 18.74 -10.37
C ALA A 376 -15.97 17.27 -9.96
N GLU A 377 -14.72 16.97 -9.70
CA GLU A 377 -14.27 15.65 -9.26
C GLU A 377 -14.34 15.59 -7.73
N ASP A 378 -15.50 15.14 -7.21
CA ASP A 378 -15.62 14.82 -5.79
C ASP A 378 -14.89 13.49 -5.48
N ARG A 379 -14.26 13.42 -4.31
CA ARG A 379 -13.63 12.19 -3.85
C ARG A 379 -14.71 11.16 -3.52
N ASN A 380 -14.89 10.15 -4.37
CA ASN A 380 -15.67 8.98 -3.99
C ASN A 380 -14.82 8.06 -3.10
N ARG A 381 -14.97 8.18 -1.80
CA ARG A 381 -14.21 7.39 -0.81
C ARG A 381 -14.55 5.90 -0.81
N THR A 382 -15.61 5.50 -1.52
CA THR A 382 -16.01 4.09 -1.63
C THR A 382 -15.39 3.37 -2.82
N SER A 383 -14.90 4.13 -3.82
CA SER A 383 -14.28 3.54 -5.02
C SER A 383 -12.85 3.07 -4.73
N PRO A 384 -12.43 1.90 -5.22
CA PRO A 384 -11.06 1.44 -5.10
C PRO A 384 -10.06 2.23 -5.95
N PHE A 385 -10.53 2.84 -7.05
CA PHE A 385 -9.68 3.56 -8.01
C PHE A 385 -10.37 4.81 -8.57
N PRO A 386 -10.63 5.83 -7.75
CA PRO A 386 -11.25 7.07 -8.20
C PRO A 386 -10.27 7.95 -8.99
N TYR A 387 -10.78 8.60 -10.05
CA TYR A 387 -10.11 9.66 -10.76
C TYR A 387 -10.28 11.00 -10.03
N GLY A 388 -9.19 11.73 -9.83
CA GLY A 388 -9.15 13.01 -9.10
C GLY A 388 -8.64 14.19 -9.94
N GLY A 389 -9.02 14.30 -11.21
CA GLY A 389 -8.74 15.42 -12.09
C GLY A 389 -7.38 15.42 -12.78
N ALA A 390 -6.35 14.84 -12.21
CA ALA A 390 -5.02 14.70 -12.80
C ALA A 390 -4.29 13.41 -12.38
N ARG A 391 -4.95 12.59 -11.58
CA ARG A 391 -4.42 11.34 -11.02
C ARG A 391 -5.54 10.37 -10.74
N PHE A 392 -5.19 9.11 -10.59
CA PHE A 392 -6.01 8.12 -9.90
C PHE A 392 -5.48 7.87 -8.49
N GLU A 393 -6.35 7.52 -7.57
CA GLU A 393 -6.01 7.16 -6.21
C GLU A 393 -6.36 5.69 -5.96
N PHE A 394 -5.35 4.82 -5.81
CA PHE A 394 -5.61 3.43 -5.48
C PHE A 394 -5.68 3.27 -3.96
N ARG A 395 -6.91 3.15 -3.44
CA ARG A 395 -7.23 3.20 -2.01
C ARG A 395 -7.14 1.86 -1.28
N ALA A 396 -7.02 0.79 -2.03
CA ALA A 396 -7.08 -0.59 -1.49
C ALA A 396 -5.74 -1.10 -0.93
N VAL A 397 -4.67 -0.33 -1.04
CA VAL A 397 -3.34 -0.73 -0.58
C VAL A 397 -3.26 -0.71 0.94
N GLY A 398 -2.71 -1.75 1.55
CA GLY A 398 -2.54 -1.85 3.00
C GLY A 398 -1.38 -0.99 3.54
N SER A 399 -1.53 -0.50 4.76
CA SER A 399 -0.55 0.41 5.39
C SER A 399 0.82 -0.21 5.65
N SER A 400 0.90 -1.52 5.83
CA SER A 400 2.17 -2.25 6.04
C SER A 400 2.86 -2.64 4.74
N GLN A 401 2.19 -2.53 3.58
CA GLN A 401 2.69 -3.05 2.32
C GLN A 401 3.83 -2.22 1.72
N ASN A 402 4.79 -2.91 1.09
CA ASN A 402 5.64 -2.32 0.07
C ASN A 402 4.80 -2.15 -1.21
N VAL A 403 4.71 -0.94 -1.72
CA VAL A 403 3.84 -0.64 -2.88
C VAL A 403 4.53 -0.84 -4.23
N SER A 404 5.70 -1.45 -4.27
CA SER A 404 6.40 -1.74 -5.53
C SER A 404 5.57 -2.63 -6.45
N MET A 405 4.97 -3.73 -5.92
CA MET A 405 4.15 -4.63 -6.72
C MET A 405 2.89 -3.94 -7.26
N VAL A 406 2.25 -3.09 -6.46
CA VAL A 406 1.08 -2.29 -6.89
C VAL A 406 1.44 -1.42 -8.09
N ASN A 407 2.55 -0.68 -8.02
CA ASN A 407 3.00 0.18 -9.12
C ASN A 407 3.57 -0.62 -10.30
N THR A 408 4.16 -1.79 -10.05
CA THR A 408 4.55 -2.73 -11.10
C THR A 408 3.33 -3.15 -11.93
N VAL A 409 2.25 -3.54 -11.28
CA VAL A 409 1.00 -3.93 -11.95
C VAL A 409 0.39 -2.74 -12.69
N LEU A 410 0.17 -1.59 -12.03
CA LEU A 410 -0.42 -0.40 -12.65
C LEU A 410 0.35 0.01 -13.92
N ASN A 411 1.68 0.07 -13.85
CA ASN A 411 2.49 0.46 -14.99
C ASN A 411 2.52 -0.60 -16.09
N THR A 412 2.48 -1.89 -15.74
CA THR A 412 2.48 -2.99 -16.71
C THR A 412 1.18 -3.04 -17.50
N ILE A 413 0.03 -2.94 -16.84
CA ILE A 413 -1.27 -2.99 -17.51
C ILE A 413 -1.51 -1.74 -18.37
N ALA A 414 -1.05 -0.56 -17.91
CA ALA A 414 -1.08 0.65 -18.70
C ALA A 414 -0.13 0.55 -19.93
N ALA A 415 1.08 0.04 -19.73
CA ALA A 415 2.05 -0.17 -20.81
C ALA A 415 1.52 -1.13 -21.89
N GLU A 416 0.84 -2.19 -21.49
CA GLU A 416 0.24 -3.13 -22.44
C GLU A 416 -0.80 -2.44 -23.31
N LYS A 417 -1.75 -1.70 -22.73
CA LYS A 417 -2.79 -1.04 -23.51
C LYS A 417 -2.28 0.12 -24.35
N PHE A 418 -1.30 0.85 -23.86
CA PHE A 418 -0.62 1.88 -24.65
C PHE A 418 0.10 1.26 -25.87
N GLY A 419 0.77 0.11 -25.67
CA GLY A 419 1.40 -0.65 -26.74
C GLY A 419 0.39 -1.22 -27.74
N GLU A 420 -0.70 -1.81 -27.27
CA GLU A 420 -1.77 -2.36 -28.12
C GLU A 420 -2.41 -1.26 -28.99
N PHE A 421 -2.73 -0.11 -28.40
CA PHE A 421 -3.26 1.03 -29.16
C PHE A 421 -2.25 1.52 -30.20
N ALA A 422 -0.98 1.66 -29.80
CA ALA A 422 0.08 2.07 -30.74
C ALA A 422 0.27 1.06 -31.89
N ASP A 423 0.21 -0.26 -31.63
CA ASP A 423 0.31 -1.30 -32.66
C ASP A 423 -0.83 -1.19 -33.68
N ARG A 424 -2.06 -0.92 -33.22
CA ARG A 424 -3.22 -0.72 -34.09
C ARG A 424 -3.09 0.56 -34.92
N MET A 425 -2.57 1.64 -34.32
CA MET A 425 -2.29 2.90 -35.02
C MET A 425 -1.14 2.74 -36.04
N ASP A 426 -0.10 1.96 -35.74
CA ASP A 426 0.96 1.57 -36.67
C ASP A 426 0.40 0.79 -37.88
N ALA A 427 -0.67 0.00 -37.66
CA ALA A 427 -1.38 -0.69 -38.73
C ALA A 427 -2.33 0.21 -39.55
N GLY A 428 -2.46 1.48 -39.17
CA GLY A 428 -3.23 2.50 -39.89
C GLY A 428 -4.69 2.65 -39.40
N GLU A 429 -5.04 2.09 -38.23
CA GLU A 429 -6.35 2.29 -37.63
C GLU A 429 -6.46 3.71 -37.03
N ASP A 430 -7.68 4.26 -37.04
CA ASP A 430 -7.97 5.59 -36.48
C ASP A 430 -7.92 5.54 -34.95
N PRO A 431 -7.09 6.39 -34.28
CA PRO A 431 -7.03 6.47 -32.83
C PRO A 431 -8.38 6.67 -32.15
N ILE A 432 -9.29 7.42 -32.77
CA ILE A 432 -10.62 7.71 -32.26
C ILE A 432 -11.47 6.45 -32.25
N GLU A 433 -11.45 5.67 -33.33
CA GLU A 433 -12.23 4.43 -33.41
C GLU A 433 -11.68 3.35 -32.48
N ILE A 434 -10.35 3.26 -32.30
CA ILE A 434 -9.72 2.37 -31.31
C ILE A 434 -10.23 2.70 -29.92
N ALA A 435 -10.22 3.98 -29.54
CA ALA A 435 -10.65 4.42 -28.21
C ALA A 435 -12.16 4.20 -27.98
N LYS A 436 -12.99 4.47 -28.99
CA LYS A 436 -14.44 4.22 -28.91
C LYS A 436 -14.75 2.73 -28.73
N GLU A 437 -14.08 1.86 -29.49
CA GLU A 437 -14.23 0.41 -29.36
C GLU A 437 -13.84 -0.03 -27.95
N ALA A 438 -12.68 0.42 -27.44
CA ALA A 438 -12.22 0.10 -26.09
C ALA A 438 -13.20 0.58 -25.01
N LEU A 439 -13.67 1.81 -25.09
CA LEU A 439 -14.67 2.32 -24.13
C LEU A 439 -15.99 1.55 -24.20
N ASN A 440 -16.47 1.18 -25.39
CA ASN A 440 -17.69 0.39 -25.51
C ASN A 440 -17.53 -1.01 -24.89
N LYS A 441 -16.36 -1.65 -25.09
CA LYS A 441 -16.07 -3.00 -24.58
C LYS A 441 -15.89 -3.00 -23.05
N HIS A 442 -15.21 -1.99 -22.51
CA HIS A 442 -14.73 -1.94 -21.12
C HIS A 442 -15.51 -0.98 -20.23
N TRP A 443 -16.62 -0.41 -20.70
CA TRP A 443 -17.43 0.57 -19.95
C TRP A 443 -17.91 0.06 -18.60
N ARG A 444 -18.06 -1.24 -18.48
CA ARG A 444 -18.60 -1.91 -17.28
C ARG A 444 -17.82 -1.65 -16.01
N VAL A 445 -16.50 -1.33 -16.10
CA VAL A 445 -15.65 -1.07 -14.94
C VAL A 445 -15.85 0.33 -14.35
N ILE A 446 -16.48 1.25 -15.12
CA ILE A 446 -16.80 2.61 -14.67
C ILE A 446 -18.05 2.56 -13.79
N PHE A 447 -17.93 3.01 -12.55
CA PHE A 447 -19.02 3.05 -11.60
C PHE A 447 -18.92 4.27 -10.68
N ASN A 448 -19.94 5.13 -10.70
CA ASN A 448 -19.99 6.37 -9.94
C ASN A 448 -20.87 6.27 -8.67
N GLY A 449 -21.32 5.07 -8.31
CA GLY A 449 -22.17 4.85 -7.14
C GLY A 449 -21.40 4.53 -5.87
N ASN A 450 -22.14 4.09 -4.85
CA ASN A 450 -21.60 3.64 -3.57
C ASN A 450 -21.11 2.19 -3.66
N ASN A 451 -19.78 1.97 -3.60
CA ASN A 451 -19.20 0.62 -3.65
C ASN A 451 -19.40 -0.18 -2.34
N TYR A 452 -19.87 0.44 -1.25
CA TYR A 452 -20.20 -0.29 0.00
C TYR A 452 -21.57 -0.95 -0.04
N ASP A 453 -22.42 -0.57 -0.99
CA ASP A 453 -23.74 -1.13 -1.16
C ASP A 453 -23.64 -2.55 -1.76
N GLU A 454 -24.17 -3.55 -1.05
CA GLU A 454 -24.11 -4.95 -1.46
C GLU A 454 -24.84 -5.21 -2.77
N GLU A 455 -26.00 -4.58 -3.01
CA GLU A 455 -26.75 -4.70 -4.27
C GLU A 455 -25.92 -4.16 -5.45
N MET A 456 -25.16 -3.06 -5.22
CA MET A 456 -24.27 -2.51 -6.24
C MET A 456 -23.06 -3.42 -6.50
N GLN A 457 -22.52 -4.05 -5.47
CA GLN A 457 -21.44 -5.04 -5.64
C GLN A 457 -21.90 -6.28 -6.40
N GLU A 458 -23.11 -6.78 -6.14
CA GLU A 458 -23.70 -7.87 -6.89
C GLU A 458 -23.90 -7.48 -8.36
N MET A 459 -24.50 -6.33 -8.62
CA MET A 459 -24.69 -5.78 -9.97
C MET A 459 -23.36 -5.66 -10.73
N LEU A 460 -22.28 -5.15 -10.10
CA LEU A 460 -20.97 -5.05 -10.72
C LEU A 460 -20.37 -6.43 -11.02
N THR A 461 -20.58 -7.40 -10.14
CA THR A 461 -20.16 -8.79 -10.32
C THR A 461 -20.89 -9.43 -11.52
N GLU A 462 -22.20 -9.23 -11.64
CA GLU A 462 -23.01 -9.69 -12.77
C GLU A 462 -22.58 -9.05 -14.10
N ARG A 463 -22.14 -7.79 -14.08
CA ARG A 463 -21.54 -7.13 -15.24
C ARG A 463 -20.17 -7.68 -15.63
N GLY A 464 -19.58 -8.54 -14.80
CA GLY A 464 -18.27 -9.14 -15.02
C GLY A 464 -17.10 -8.26 -14.60
N VAL A 465 -17.31 -7.30 -13.69
CA VAL A 465 -16.22 -6.58 -13.01
C VAL A 465 -15.51 -7.55 -12.06
N TRP A 466 -14.18 -7.50 -12.03
CA TRP A 466 -13.40 -8.40 -11.20
C TRP A 466 -13.73 -8.24 -9.71
N ARG A 467 -14.18 -9.32 -9.10
CA ARG A 467 -14.38 -9.47 -7.66
C ARG A 467 -13.68 -10.74 -7.18
N ILE A 468 -12.75 -10.61 -6.25
CA ILE A 468 -12.05 -11.73 -5.63
C ILE A 468 -11.99 -11.44 -4.12
N ASP A 469 -12.90 -12.04 -3.38
CA ASP A 469 -13.03 -11.77 -1.93
C ASP A 469 -11.86 -12.37 -1.13
N SER A 470 -11.33 -13.53 -1.56
CA SER A 470 -10.20 -14.18 -0.89
C SER A 470 -8.86 -13.62 -1.35
N GLY A 471 -8.04 -13.13 -0.39
CA GLY A 471 -6.66 -12.72 -0.65
C GLY A 471 -5.79 -13.87 -1.17
N VAL A 472 -6.00 -15.09 -0.67
CA VAL A 472 -5.28 -16.30 -1.11
C VAL A 472 -5.58 -16.61 -2.59
N GLU A 473 -6.87 -16.59 -2.97
CA GLU A 473 -7.26 -16.82 -4.37
C GLU A 473 -6.79 -15.68 -5.29
N ALA A 474 -6.71 -14.46 -4.78
CA ALA A 474 -6.17 -13.34 -5.54
C ALA A 474 -4.66 -13.48 -5.77
N ILE A 475 -3.89 -13.94 -4.78
CA ILE A 475 -2.47 -14.26 -4.94
C ILE A 475 -2.27 -15.31 -6.06
N HIS A 476 -3.10 -16.35 -6.09
CA HIS A 476 -3.05 -17.39 -7.12
C HIS A 476 -3.28 -16.84 -8.54
N ARG A 477 -3.87 -15.64 -8.71
CA ARG A 477 -4.00 -15.00 -10.04
C ARG A 477 -2.65 -14.62 -10.66
N LEU A 478 -1.59 -14.48 -9.85
CA LEU A 478 -0.26 -14.11 -10.34
C LEU A 478 0.27 -15.08 -11.41
N THR A 479 0.00 -16.37 -11.26
CA THR A 479 0.46 -17.44 -12.17
C THR A 479 -0.58 -17.86 -13.20
N ALA A 480 -1.74 -17.19 -13.27
CA ALA A 480 -2.68 -17.44 -14.37
C ALA A 480 -2.02 -17.15 -15.72
N GLU A 481 -2.24 -18.02 -16.71
CA GLU A 481 -1.61 -17.95 -18.04
C GLU A 481 -1.69 -16.55 -18.68
N LYS A 482 -2.85 -15.90 -18.58
CA LYS A 482 -3.06 -14.51 -19.04
C LYS A 482 -2.06 -13.55 -18.40
N ASN A 483 -1.84 -13.66 -17.11
CA ASN A 483 -1.05 -12.73 -16.32
C ASN A 483 0.45 -12.98 -16.46
N VAL A 484 0.87 -14.24 -16.50
CA VAL A 484 2.25 -14.60 -16.85
C VAL A 484 2.58 -14.10 -18.26
N GLY A 485 1.70 -14.36 -19.23
CA GLY A 485 1.87 -13.90 -20.61
C GLY A 485 1.97 -12.36 -20.72
N LEU A 486 1.22 -11.63 -19.90
CA LEU A 486 1.33 -10.17 -19.80
C LEU A 486 2.73 -9.74 -19.32
N PHE A 487 3.19 -10.30 -18.19
CA PHE A 487 4.47 -9.92 -17.60
C PHE A 487 5.64 -10.27 -18.52
N GLU A 488 5.60 -11.43 -19.18
CA GLU A 488 6.62 -11.81 -20.18
C GLU A 488 6.60 -10.90 -21.41
N LYS A 489 5.41 -10.62 -21.99
CA LYS A 489 5.22 -9.71 -23.13
C LYS A 489 5.77 -8.31 -22.82
N MET A 490 5.58 -7.82 -21.61
CA MET A 490 6.05 -6.51 -21.17
C MET A 490 7.50 -6.52 -20.64
N ASN A 491 8.18 -7.68 -20.60
CA ASN A 491 9.50 -7.88 -20.04
C ASN A 491 9.63 -7.43 -18.57
N VAL A 492 8.62 -7.67 -17.77
CA VAL A 492 8.55 -7.27 -16.35
C VAL A 492 8.96 -8.42 -15.44
N MET A 493 8.34 -9.58 -15.59
CA MET A 493 8.68 -10.81 -14.85
C MET A 493 8.63 -12.02 -15.77
N SER A 494 9.49 -13.00 -15.53
CA SER A 494 9.43 -14.31 -16.16
C SER A 494 8.38 -15.20 -15.46
N LYS A 495 8.04 -16.31 -16.09
CA LYS A 495 7.15 -17.32 -15.48
C LYS A 495 7.70 -17.79 -14.13
N GLU A 496 9.00 -18.10 -14.06
CA GLU A 496 9.65 -18.56 -12.83
C GLU A 496 9.62 -17.49 -11.74
N GLU A 497 9.76 -16.21 -12.11
CA GLU A 497 9.66 -15.09 -11.17
C GLU A 497 8.23 -14.95 -10.61
N CYS A 498 7.19 -15.21 -11.43
CA CYS A 498 5.79 -15.21 -10.98
C CYS A 498 5.50 -16.41 -10.06
N GLU A 499 5.90 -17.62 -10.46
CA GLU A 499 5.69 -18.86 -9.68
C GLU A 499 6.38 -18.79 -8.31
N SER A 500 7.62 -18.29 -8.28
CA SER A 500 8.34 -18.10 -7.02
C SER A 500 7.67 -17.11 -6.08
N ARG A 501 7.13 -16.02 -6.61
CA ARG A 501 6.41 -15.00 -5.83
C ARG A 501 5.10 -15.54 -5.26
N GLU A 502 4.34 -16.28 -6.05
CA GLU A 502 3.11 -16.90 -5.58
C GLU A 502 3.36 -17.79 -4.36
N VAL A 503 4.35 -18.70 -4.45
CA VAL A 503 4.72 -19.58 -3.34
C VAL A 503 5.10 -18.78 -2.10
N VAL A 504 5.97 -17.78 -2.24
CA VAL A 504 6.42 -16.94 -1.11
C VAL A 504 5.28 -16.15 -0.49
N LEU A 505 4.35 -15.64 -1.29
CA LEU A 505 3.18 -14.90 -0.79
C LEU A 505 2.21 -15.82 -0.03
N HIS A 506 1.97 -17.05 -0.51
CA HIS A 506 1.17 -18.05 0.19
C HIS A 506 1.85 -18.50 1.49
N ASP A 507 3.16 -18.75 1.47
CA ASP A 507 3.93 -19.12 2.67
C ASP A 507 3.93 -18.00 3.70
N HIS A 508 4.05 -16.74 3.25
CA HIS A 508 3.95 -15.58 4.14
C HIS A 508 2.55 -15.44 4.76
N TYR A 509 1.50 -15.66 3.96
CA TYR A 509 0.13 -15.68 4.45
C TYR A 509 -0.05 -16.74 5.54
N THR A 510 0.35 -17.98 5.23
CA THR A 510 0.25 -19.13 6.15
C THR A 510 1.04 -18.90 7.44
N GLY A 511 2.30 -18.46 7.33
CA GLY A 511 3.15 -18.20 8.49
C GLY A 511 2.63 -17.09 9.40
N THR A 512 2.02 -16.04 8.81
CA THR A 512 1.36 -14.98 9.59
C THR A 512 0.18 -15.53 10.38
N VAL A 513 -0.67 -16.33 9.75
CA VAL A 513 -1.83 -16.93 10.41
C VAL A 513 -1.42 -17.92 11.49
N GLU A 514 -0.40 -18.75 11.23
CA GLU A 514 0.15 -19.67 12.21
C GLU A 514 0.68 -18.93 13.44
N MET A 515 1.43 -17.85 13.24
CA MET A 515 1.92 -17.01 14.33
C MET A 515 0.76 -16.42 15.14
N GLU A 516 -0.28 -15.89 14.50
CA GLU A 516 -1.48 -15.39 15.18
C GLU A 516 -2.18 -16.50 15.98
N ALA A 517 -2.35 -17.67 15.39
CA ALA A 517 -3.02 -18.81 16.01
C ALA A 517 -2.26 -19.33 17.25
N LEU A 518 -0.94 -19.48 17.14
CA LEU A 518 -0.09 -19.90 18.26
C LEU A 518 -0.04 -18.82 19.36
N THR A 519 -0.04 -17.56 19.00
CA THR A 519 -0.14 -16.46 19.96
C THR A 519 -1.48 -16.50 20.71
N LEU A 520 -2.58 -16.78 20.00
CA LEU A 520 -3.90 -16.95 20.65
C LEU A 520 -3.91 -18.13 21.62
N VAL A 521 -3.30 -19.25 21.25
CA VAL A 521 -3.14 -20.42 22.16
C VAL A 521 -2.37 -20.03 23.42
N ASP A 522 -1.29 -19.27 23.27
CA ASP A 522 -0.50 -18.79 24.41
C ASP A 522 -1.31 -17.85 25.32
N MET A 523 -2.01 -16.88 24.75
CA MET A 523 -2.89 -15.95 25.47
C MET A 523 -4.04 -16.68 26.18
N LEU A 524 -4.64 -17.70 25.55
CA LEU A 524 -5.66 -18.52 26.16
C LEU A 524 -5.11 -19.23 27.41
N ASN A 525 -3.96 -19.88 27.31
CA ASN A 525 -3.36 -20.67 28.38
C ASN A 525 -2.78 -19.81 29.51
N GLN A 526 -2.16 -18.68 29.20
CA GLN A 526 -1.41 -17.88 30.18
C GLN A 526 -2.20 -16.70 30.76
N ASN A 527 -3.20 -16.19 30.04
CA ASN A 527 -3.94 -15.01 30.41
C ASN A 527 -5.44 -15.31 30.62
N ILE A 528 -6.15 -15.74 29.58
CA ILE A 528 -7.61 -15.72 29.55
C ILE A 528 -8.20 -16.83 30.44
N ILE A 529 -7.81 -18.09 30.22
CA ILE A 529 -8.28 -19.22 31.01
C ILE A 529 -7.94 -19.07 32.52
N PRO A 530 -6.72 -18.67 32.90
CA PRO A 530 -6.42 -18.37 34.30
C PRO A 530 -7.28 -17.25 34.90
N SER A 531 -7.54 -16.17 34.14
CA SER A 531 -8.39 -15.07 34.59
C SER A 531 -9.85 -15.52 34.82
N VAL A 532 -10.40 -16.30 33.88
CA VAL A 532 -11.74 -16.91 33.98
C VAL A 532 -11.83 -17.87 35.17
N LYS A 533 -10.83 -18.71 35.41
CA LYS A 533 -10.77 -19.62 36.57
C LYS A 533 -10.71 -18.85 37.87
N ALA A 534 -9.90 -17.81 37.96
CA ALA A 534 -9.79 -16.98 39.16
C ALA A 534 -11.09 -16.23 39.48
N ALA A 535 -11.78 -15.73 38.46
CA ALA A 535 -13.05 -15.04 38.59
C ALA A 535 -14.23 -16.00 38.87
N GLY A 536 -14.16 -17.24 38.39
CA GLY A 536 -15.29 -18.17 38.37
C GLY A 536 -16.42 -17.71 37.42
N LEU A 537 -16.13 -16.90 36.43
CA LEU A 537 -17.05 -16.27 35.48
C LEU A 537 -16.53 -16.46 34.06
N GLY A 538 -17.42 -16.64 33.08
CA GLY A 538 -17.10 -16.77 31.67
C GLY A 538 -17.12 -18.21 31.11
N PRO A 539 -16.93 -18.43 29.83
CA PRO A 539 -17.12 -19.69 29.11
C PRO A 539 -15.88 -20.62 29.21
N LEU A 540 -15.53 -21.08 30.39
CA LEU A 540 -14.30 -21.83 30.67
C LEU A 540 -14.13 -23.07 29.78
N SER A 541 -15.19 -23.91 29.68
CA SER A 541 -15.13 -25.17 28.94
C SER A 541 -14.91 -24.96 27.45
N GLU A 542 -15.55 -23.93 26.89
CA GLU A 542 -15.45 -23.55 25.49
C GLU A 542 -14.05 -23.01 25.18
N LEU A 543 -13.48 -22.19 26.08
CA LEU A 543 -12.11 -21.69 25.94
C LEU A 543 -11.05 -22.79 26.01
N GLU A 544 -11.23 -23.78 26.91
CA GLU A 544 -10.33 -24.96 26.96
C GLU A 544 -10.44 -25.80 25.68
N THR A 545 -11.63 -25.94 25.10
CA THR A 545 -11.85 -26.63 23.83
C THR A 545 -11.20 -25.87 22.66
N ALA A 546 -11.30 -24.53 22.66
CA ALA A 546 -10.73 -23.67 21.62
C ALA A 546 -9.23 -23.87 21.45
N VAL A 547 -8.48 -24.13 22.53
CA VAL A 547 -7.04 -24.42 22.47
C VAL A 547 -6.74 -25.65 21.61
N GLU A 548 -7.51 -26.72 21.80
CA GLU A 548 -7.30 -27.96 21.02
C GLU A 548 -7.79 -27.81 19.57
N THR A 549 -8.86 -27.03 19.35
CA THR A 549 -9.35 -26.70 18.00
C THR A 549 -8.26 -25.99 17.18
N ILE A 550 -7.63 -24.95 17.74
CA ILE A 550 -6.57 -24.19 17.06
C ILE A 550 -5.38 -25.09 16.74
N LYS A 551 -4.93 -25.90 17.73
CA LYS A 551 -3.79 -26.81 17.53
C LYS A 551 -4.05 -27.86 16.45
N SER A 552 -5.28 -28.38 16.37
CA SER A 552 -5.68 -29.31 15.33
C SER A 552 -5.64 -28.66 13.96
N ALA A 553 -6.18 -27.45 13.83
CA ALA A 553 -6.16 -26.71 12.57
C ALA A 553 -4.74 -26.36 12.09
N VAL A 554 -3.84 -25.98 13.02
CA VAL A 554 -2.42 -25.77 12.70
C VAL A 554 -1.75 -27.07 12.22
N ALA A 555 -2.07 -28.20 12.85
CA ALA A 555 -1.55 -29.49 12.39
C ALA A 555 -2.06 -29.89 10.99
N GLU A 556 -3.30 -29.54 10.64
CA GLU A 556 -3.84 -29.72 9.29
C GLU A 556 -3.14 -28.85 8.26
N ILE A 557 -2.84 -27.58 8.61
CA ILE A 557 -2.07 -26.67 7.75
C ILE A 557 -0.69 -27.25 7.43
N HIS A 558 0.01 -27.80 8.46
CA HIS A 558 1.33 -28.42 8.27
C HIS A 558 1.28 -29.73 7.47
N ALA A 559 0.13 -30.40 7.42
CA ALA A 559 -0.06 -31.64 6.66
C ALA A 559 -0.48 -31.39 5.20
N ALA A 560 -0.70 -30.13 4.80
CA ALA A 560 -1.10 -29.81 3.43
C ALA A 560 0.01 -30.11 2.40
N GLU A 561 -0.41 -30.47 1.18
CA GLU A 561 0.53 -30.93 0.14
C GLU A 561 1.33 -29.80 -0.52
N ASP A 562 0.79 -28.58 -0.57
CA ASP A 562 1.38 -27.43 -1.24
C ASP A 562 1.05 -26.11 -0.52
N SER A 563 1.75 -25.04 -0.91
CA SER A 563 1.60 -23.70 -0.31
C SER A 563 0.21 -23.10 -0.49
N LEU A 564 -0.45 -23.32 -1.61
CA LEU A 564 -1.82 -22.83 -1.87
C LEU A 564 -2.83 -23.54 -0.95
N SER A 565 -2.71 -24.85 -0.81
CA SER A 565 -3.57 -25.65 0.07
C SER A 565 -3.38 -25.25 1.53
N SER A 566 -2.13 -25.05 1.97
CA SER A 566 -1.80 -24.51 3.30
C SER A 566 -2.43 -23.16 3.54
N ALA A 567 -2.31 -22.24 2.58
CA ALA A 567 -2.86 -20.89 2.69
C ALA A 567 -4.40 -20.87 2.74
N ARG A 568 -5.08 -21.76 2.02
CA ARG A 568 -6.54 -21.93 2.10
C ARG A 568 -7.00 -22.39 3.48
N LEU A 569 -6.33 -23.39 4.06
CA LEU A 569 -6.61 -23.85 5.42
C LEU A 569 -6.33 -22.75 6.46
N ALA A 570 -5.21 -22.04 6.31
CA ALA A 570 -4.86 -20.90 7.14
C ALA A 570 -5.92 -19.80 7.06
N ARG A 571 -6.43 -19.48 5.87
CA ARG A 571 -7.51 -18.52 5.71
C ARG A 571 -8.78 -18.94 6.48
N THR A 572 -9.19 -20.19 6.38
CA THR A 572 -10.35 -20.73 7.11
C THR A 572 -10.11 -20.62 8.62
N LEU A 573 -8.95 -21.04 9.11
CA LEU A 573 -8.59 -20.89 10.52
C LEU A 573 -8.72 -19.43 10.98
N ARG A 574 -8.20 -18.49 10.20
CA ARG A 574 -8.13 -17.07 10.58
C ARG A 574 -9.47 -16.35 10.52
N LEU A 575 -10.23 -16.54 9.42
CA LEU A 575 -11.41 -15.74 9.11
C LEU A 575 -12.72 -16.39 9.60
N GLU A 576 -12.67 -17.64 10.04
CA GLU A 576 -13.83 -18.37 10.56
C GLU A 576 -13.56 -18.83 11.99
N THR A 577 -12.72 -19.81 12.22
CA THR A 577 -12.48 -20.42 13.53
C THR A 577 -11.97 -19.43 14.58
N MET A 578 -10.96 -18.60 14.24
CA MET A 578 -10.42 -17.62 15.20
C MET A 578 -11.40 -16.48 15.49
N ILE A 579 -12.34 -16.17 14.60
CA ILE A 579 -13.40 -15.18 14.86
C ILE A 579 -14.39 -15.73 15.89
N GLU A 580 -14.84 -16.98 15.75
CA GLU A 580 -15.71 -17.62 16.74
C GLU A 580 -15.04 -17.71 18.13
N ILE A 581 -13.75 -18.03 18.16
CA ILE A 581 -12.97 -18.08 19.41
C ILE A 581 -12.81 -16.67 20.00
N ARG A 582 -12.62 -15.66 19.18
CA ARG A 582 -12.59 -14.27 19.62
C ARG A 582 -13.86 -13.89 20.36
N GLU A 583 -15.04 -14.24 19.86
CA GLU A 583 -16.31 -13.96 20.53
C GLU A 583 -16.37 -14.54 21.96
N LEU A 584 -15.82 -15.74 22.15
CA LEU A 584 -15.71 -16.36 23.47
C LEU A 584 -14.75 -15.59 24.40
N CYS A 585 -13.63 -15.13 23.87
CA CYS A 585 -12.65 -14.35 24.63
C CYS A 585 -13.19 -12.97 25.01
N ASP A 586 -13.87 -12.30 24.08
CA ASP A 586 -14.46 -10.97 24.27
C ASP A 586 -15.63 -11.05 25.29
N ALA A 587 -16.42 -12.14 25.28
CA ALA A 587 -17.43 -12.43 26.30
C ALA A 587 -16.79 -12.69 27.68
N ALA A 588 -15.63 -13.32 27.76
CA ALA A 588 -14.90 -13.46 29.01
C ALA A 588 -14.37 -12.11 29.52
N GLU A 589 -13.82 -11.26 28.66
CA GLU A 589 -13.38 -9.90 29.00
C GLU A 589 -14.53 -9.06 29.59
N GLU A 590 -15.76 -9.26 29.12
CA GLU A 590 -16.93 -8.53 29.59
C GLU A 590 -17.28 -8.79 31.05
N VAL A 591 -17.08 -10.03 31.52
CA VAL A 591 -17.60 -10.46 32.84
C VAL A 591 -16.49 -10.67 33.89
N VAL A 592 -15.24 -10.84 33.46
CA VAL A 592 -14.11 -10.99 34.38
C VAL A 592 -13.78 -9.63 35.01
N PRO A 593 -13.69 -9.52 36.37
CA PRO A 593 -13.28 -8.29 37.02
C PRO A 593 -11.97 -7.73 36.50
N ALA A 594 -11.87 -6.40 36.34
CA ALA A 594 -10.75 -5.72 35.72
C ALA A 594 -9.40 -6.00 36.44
N ASP A 595 -9.41 -6.23 37.73
CA ASP A 595 -8.22 -6.58 38.54
C ASP A 595 -7.73 -8.01 38.31
N LEU A 596 -8.56 -8.87 37.74
CA LEU A 596 -8.22 -10.25 37.35
C LEU A 596 -7.93 -10.39 35.86
N TRP A 597 -8.26 -9.39 35.02
CA TRP A 597 -8.01 -9.39 33.60
C TRP A 597 -6.61 -8.84 33.30
N THR A 598 -5.72 -9.70 32.83
CA THR A 598 -4.29 -9.36 32.72
C THR A 598 -3.89 -8.67 31.41
N LEU A 599 -4.74 -8.71 30.37
CA LEU A 599 -4.49 -8.11 29.08
C LEU A 599 -4.96 -6.64 29.05
N ALA A 600 -4.27 -5.80 28.28
CA ALA A 600 -4.76 -4.44 28.04
C ALA A 600 -6.03 -4.46 27.19
N THR A 601 -7.02 -3.66 27.60
CA THR A 601 -8.31 -3.52 26.92
C THR A 601 -8.26 -2.45 25.83
N TYR A 602 -9.26 -2.44 24.94
CA TYR A 602 -9.39 -1.36 23.94
C TYR A 602 -9.52 0.03 24.56
N LYS A 603 -10.09 0.13 25.78
CA LYS A 603 -10.17 1.40 26.52
C LYS A 603 -8.78 1.96 26.83
N GLU A 604 -7.84 1.08 27.17
CA GLU A 604 -6.46 1.45 27.54
C GLU A 604 -5.59 1.68 26.29
N LEU A 605 -5.89 1.03 25.16
CA LEU A 605 -5.10 1.10 23.94
C LEU A 605 -5.51 2.26 23.02
N LEU A 606 -6.80 2.57 22.93
CA LEU A 606 -7.35 3.48 21.91
C LEU A 606 -7.57 4.93 22.36
N PHE A 607 -7.38 5.23 23.66
CA PHE A 607 -7.69 6.57 24.19
C PHE A 607 -6.48 7.14 24.94
N LEU A 608 -5.58 7.82 24.21
CA LEU A 608 -4.36 8.44 24.75
C LEU A 608 -4.65 9.50 25.82
N ASP A 609 -5.76 10.20 25.72
CA ASP A 609 -6.20 11.23 26.66
C ASP A 609 -6.62 10.68 28.05
N SER A 610 -6.80 9.37 28.17
CA SER A 610 -7.05 8.71 29.45
C SER A 610 -5.79 8.30 30.20
N HIS A 611 -4.62 8.43 29.58
CA HIS A 611 -3.34 8.06 30.15
C HIS A 611 -2.48 9.31 30.47
N VAL A 612 -2.33 9.60 31.74
CA VAL A 612 -1.36 10.58 32.23
C VAL A 612 -0.06 9.82 32.49
N GLY A 613 0.80 9.77 31.48
CA GLY A 613 2.12 9.17 31.61
C GLY A 613 3.20 10.17 32.05
N PRO A 614 4.34 9.70 32.56
CA PRO A 614 5.47 10.58 32.95
C PRO A 614 5.96 11.51 31.83
N ALA A 615 5.81 11.11 30.58
CA ALA A 615 6.20 11.91 29.42
C ALA A 615 5.36 13.17 29.20
N LEU A 616 4.17 13.27 29.79
CA LEU A 616 3.33 14.47 29.73
C LEU A 616 3.73 15.51 30.77
N GLU A 617 4.29 15.10 31.90
CA GLU A 617 4.77 16.01 32.95
C GLU A 617 6.04 16.75 32.49
N GLU A 618 6.94 16.08 31.74
CA GLU A 618 8.18 16.69 31.24
C GLU A 618 7.96 17.72 30.11
N ILE A 619 6.89 17.59 29.32
CA ILE A 619 6.59 18.49 28.19
C ILE A 619 6.03 19.85 28.66
N TYR A 620 5.44 19.92 29.85
CA TYR A 620 4.84 21.15 30.39
C TYR A 620 5.77 21.91 31.36
N ASP A 621 6.91 21.33 31.74
CA ASP A 621 7.87 21.96 32.64
C ASP A 621 9.06 22.66 31.93
N GLU A 622 9.10 22.67 30.59
CA GLU A 622 9.98 23.46 29.75
C GLU A 622 9.19 24.61 29.04
#